data_f11c4e8f21d35c193eafdd367199a3ce
#
_entry.id   f11c4e8f21d35c193eafdd367199a3ce
#
_cell.length_a   1.000
_cell.length_b   1.000
_cell.length_c   1.000
_cell.angle_alpha   90.00
_cell.angle_beta   90.00
_cell.angle_gamma   90.00
#
_symmetry.space_group_name_H-M   'P 1'
#
loop_
_entity.id
_entity.type
_entity.pdbx_description
1 polymer ?
#
loop_
_entity_poly.entity_id
_entity_poly.type
_entity_poly.pdbx_seq_one_letter_code
_entity_poly.pdbx_strand_id
1 'polypeptide(L)'
;MKNTKLKIMFVPLFFSTALFAQKGLPPVQDTKSTQVTNYPTMMEFSPALVSELKVPAGYKVTVAASGLGKPRMMYTGQNGELYVTRRDAGDVLLLKDTNNDSKFDELSTVVAEFPGVHGIAVNDGYMYLCNNTKLVRFKMNADGTLGKQADTIANNLPTGGQHGNRTMHFGPDKMLYLSVGSTCNDCKEGDKETGTMLQIDTKTGKRKLYASGLRNTIGFDFNPKTGEMWGVDNGSDTKGDDWPPEELNKIVMGGNYGFPFAYAKQEVDQSREDPVGNTKENYAKMTKPSVLEFQAHSAPIDFKFINSTASGFNGDGLVCWHGSWNRSAPVGFKVERIIFKDGVATGSEDFLTGFLKGDKRFGRPAGLAGTSAGTVYVSDDANGVIYCVKKA
;
A
#
# COMPACT_ATOMS: atom_id res chain seq x y z
N MET A 1 -74.00 1.41 48.69
CA MET A 1 -72.61 0.95 48.54
C MET A 1 -72.29 1.00 47.00
N LYS A 2 -71.56 2.04 46.55
CA LYS A 2 -71.19 2.22 45.13
C LYS A 2 -69.73 1.75 44.96
N ASN A 3 -69.55 0.69 44.18
CA ASN A 3 -68.22 0.19 43.81
C ASN A 3 -67.63 1.03 42.66
N THR A 4 -66.60 1.80 42.96
CA THR A 4 -65.81 2.54 41.95
C THR A 4 -64.66 1.66 41.50
N LYS A 5 -64.68 1.20 40.22
CA LYS A 5 -63.57 0.47 39.60
C LYS A 5 -62.53 1.47 39.08
N LEU A 6 -61.33 1.38 39.63
CA LEU A 6 -60.17 2.13 39.19
C LEU A 6 -59.62 1.50 37.90
N LYS A 7 -59.68 2.23 36.76
CA LYS A 7 -59.01 1.83 35.51
C LYS A 7 -57.56 2.27 35.56
N ILE A 8 -56.66 1.33 35.65
CA ILE A 8 -55.23 1.57 35.46
C ILE A 8 -54.96 1.61 33.98
N MET A 9 -54.52 2.77 33.47
CA MET A 9 -54.16 2.99 32.09
C MET A 9 -52.67 2.71 31.97
N PHE A 10 -52.29 1.59 31.30
CA PHE A 10 -50.89 1.28 30.96
C PHE A 10 -50.49 2.17 29.76
N VAL A 11 -49.54 3.06 29.97
CA VAL A 11 -48.86 3.79 28.91
C VAL A 11 -47.59 2.99 28.52
N PRO A 12 -47.47 2.48 27.30
CA PRO A 12 -46.22 1.83 26.88
C PRO A 12 -45.14 2.90 26.71
N LEU A 13 -44.09 2.85 27.51
CA LEU A 13 -42.90 3.63 27.33
C LEU A 13 -42.12 2.99 26.14
N PHE A 14 -42.18 3.61 24.97
CA PHE A 14 -41.26 3.29 23.89
C PHE A 14 -39.87 3.86 24.20
N PHE A 15 -38.96 3.00 24.66
CA PHE A 15 -37.55 3.32 24.62
C PHE A 15 -37.03 3.24 23.17
N SER A 16 -36.94 4.39 22.53
CA SER A 16 -36.16 4.50 21.30
C SER A 16 -34.67 4.44 21.67
N THR A 17 -34.07 3.28 21.52
CA THR A 17 -32.60 3.17 21.51
C THR A 17 -32.09 3.83 20.25
N ALA A 18 -31.77 5.12 20.31
CA ALA A 18 -30.95 5.76 19.30
C ALA A 18 -29.59 5.06 19.30
N LEU A 19 -29.33 4.21 18.32
CA LEU A 19 -27.98 3.76 17.99
C LEU A 19 -27.19 5.00 17.53
N PHE A 20 -26.51 5.66 18.44
CA PHE A 20 -25.43 6.56 18.09
C PHE A 20 -24.33 5.70 17.47
N ALA A 21 -24.17 5.79 16.16
CA ALA A 21 -22.94 5.36 15.53
C ALA A 21 -21.81 6.14 16.20
N GLN A 22 -21.02 5.48 17.03
CA GLN A 22 -19.88 6.06 17.71
C GLN A 22 -18.88 6.44 16.61
N LYS A 23 -18.88 7.71 16.22
CA LYS A 23 -17.74 8.26 15.47
C LYS A 23 -16.52 8.06 16.36
N GLY A 24 -15.49 7.40 15.83
CA GLY A 24 -14.24 7.22 16.56
C GLY A 24 -13.75 8.56 17.13
N LEU A 25 -13.11 8.50 18.27
CA LEU A 25 -12.48 9.69 18.85
C LEU A 25 -11.42 10.22 17.88
N PRO A 26 -11.20 11.54 17.81
CA PRO A 26 -10.10 12.09 17.01
C PRO A 26 -8.76 11.54 17.51
N PRO A 27 -7.78 11.33 16.62
CA PRO A 27 -6.46 10.87 17.00
C PRO A 27 -5.76 11.89 17.91
N VAL A 28 -5.04 11.40 18.91
CA VAL A 28 -4.28 12.24 19.85
C VAL A 28 -2.81 12.07 19.55
N GLN A 29 -2.16 13.13 19.08
CA GLN A 29 -0.71 13.16 18.87
C GLN A 29 -0.03 13.61 20.18
N ASP A 30 0.75 12.72 20.78
CA ASP A 30 1.37 12.90 22.08
C ASP A 30 2.92 12.81 22.06
N THR A 31 3.53 12.89 20.87
CA THR A 31 4.97 12.75 20.70
C THR A 31 5.66 14.06 20.35
N LYS A 32 6.90 14.21 20.83
CA LYS A 32 7.80 15.27 20.41
C LYS A 32 8.44 14.88 19.08
N SER A 33 8.41 15.79 18.08
CA SER A 33 9.07 15.55 16.82
C SER A 33 10.43 16.25 16.76
N THR A 34 11.40 15.57 16.15
CA THR A 34 12.68 16.16 15.74
C THR A 34 12.66 16.28 14.23
N GLN A 35 12.36 17.46 13.74
CA GLN A 35 12.17 17.67 12.30
C GLN A 35 13.49 17.97 11.61
N VAL A 36 13.90 17.07 10.71
CA VAL A 36 14.87 17.33 9.66
C VAL A 36 14.12 17.19 8.33
N THR A 37 14.29 18.17 7.46
CA THR A 37 13.62 18.15 6.15
C THR A 37 14.65 18.37 5.05
N ASN A 38 14.76 17.40 4.16
CA ASN A 38 15.63 17.47 2.98
C ASN A 38 14.93 16.83 1.79
N TYR A 39 14.41 17.66 0.89
CA TYR A 39 13.85 17.22 -0.39
C TYR A 39 14.95 17.26 -1.45
N PRO A 40 15.46 16.11 -1.93
CA PRO A 40 16.45 16.10 -3.00
C PRO A 40 15.95 16.87 -4.21
N THR A 41 16.80 17.74 -4.73
CA THR A 41 16.45 18.57 -5.90
C THR A 41 16.12 17.70 -7.10
N MET A 42 14.98 17.95 -7.74
CA MET A 42 14.56 17.20 -8.93
C MET A 42 15.42 17.61 -10.13
N MET A 43 16.03 16.62 -10.79
CA MET A 43 16.71 16.80 -12.07
C MET A 43 15.68 16.66 -13.20
N GLU A 44 15.87 17.39 -14.27
CA GLU A 44 15.05 17.24 -15.47
C GLU A 44 15.24 15.84 -16.08
N PHE A 45 14.14 15.18 -16.41
CA PHE A 45 14.17 13.85 -16.99
C PHE A 45 14.79 13.89 -18.40
N SER A 46 15.72 12.98 -18.66
CA SER A 46 16.32 12.81 -19.99
C SER A 46 16.64 11.34 -20.27
N PRO A 47 16.68 10.92 -21.53
CA PRO A 47 17.12 9.58 -21.92
C PRO A 47 18.52 9.21 -21.42
N ALA A 48 19.42 10.20 -21.32
CA ALA A 48 20.76 9.99 -20.78
C ALA A 48 20.73 9.52 -19.32
N LEU A 49 19.83 10.06 -18.48
CA LEU A 49 19.67 9.63 -17.10
C LEU A 49 19.13 8.20 -16.98
N VAL A 50 18.30 7.75 -17.93
CA VAL A 50 17.82 6.37 -17.96
C VAL A 50 18.96 5.40 -18.21
N SER A 51 19.95 5.76 -19.06
CA SER A 51 21.11 4.92 -19.34
C SER A 51 22.06 4.76 -18.14
N GLU A 52 21.92 5.61 -17.13
CA GLU A 52 22.71 5.55 -15.88
C GLU A 52 22.05 4.69 -14.78
N LEU A 53 20.78 4.27 -15.01
CA LEU A 53 20.12 3.33 -14.11
C LEU A 53 20.85 1.99 -14.12
N LYS A 54 20.93 1.37 -12.94
CA LYS A 54 21.63 0.11 -12.74
C LYS A 54 20.60 -0.98 -12.42
N VAL A 55 20.78 -2.13 -13.05
CA VAL A 55 19.99 -3.36 -12.86
C VAL A 55 20.94 -4.55 -12.69
N PRO A 56 20.50 -5.71 -12.21
CA PRO A 56 21.35 -6.92 -12.11
C PRO A 56 21.97 -7.31 -13.44
N ALA A 57 23.12 -7.97 -13.37
CA ALA A 57 23.83 -8.47 -14.56
C ALA A 57 22.91 -9.35 -15.43
N GLY A 58 22.94 -9.14 -16.75
CA GLY A 58 22.06 -9.82 -17.69
C GLY A 58 20.67 -9.25 -17.83
N TYR A 59 20.37 -8.10 -17.19
CA TYR A 59 19.12 -7.34 -17.35
C TYR A 59 19.37 -6.02 -18.04
N LYS A 60 18.31 -5.47 -18.59
CA LYS A 60 18.30 -4.11 -19.15
C LYS A 60 17.07 -3.35 -18.65
N VAL A 61 17.22 -2.05 -18.52
CA VAL A 61 16.12 -1.12 -18.24
C VAL A 61 15.88 -0.23 -19.46
N THR A 62 14.60 -0.03 -19.82
CA THR A 62 14.15 0.85 -20.88
C THR A 62 12.91 1.62 -20.41
N VAL A 63 12.55 2.68 -21.13
CA VAL A 63 11.28 3.38 -20.94
C VAL A 63 10.21 2.65 -21.73
N ALA A 64 9.18 2.14 -21.03
CA ALA A 64 8.01 1.49 -21.63
C ALA A 64 6.89 2.48 -21.98
N ALA A 65 6.73 3.54 -21.18
CA ALA A 65 5.80 4.63 -21.43
C ALA A 65 6.27 5.92 -20.76
N SER A 66 5.85 7.07 -21.28
CA SER A 66 6.17 8.39 -20.73
C SER A 66 4.98 9.36 -20.92
N GLY A 67 5.04 10.52 -20.27
CA GLY A 67 3.97 11.52 -20.37
C GLY A 67 2.70 11.14 -19.60
N LEU A 68 2.80 10.23 -18.64
CA LEU A 68 1.65 9.68 -17.91
C LEU A 68 1.20 10.54 -16.72
N GLY A 69 1.82 11.69 -16.48
CA GLY A 69 1.55 12.50 -15.28
C GLY A 69 2.12 11.83 -14.02
N LYS A 70 1.26 11.34 -13.11
CA LYS A 70 1.71 10.66 -11.88
C LYS A 70 1.18 9.22 -11.80
N PRO A 71 1.78 8.27 -12.55
CA PRO A 71 1.39 6.86 -12.49
C PRO A 71 1.75 6.27 -11.13
N ARG A 72 0.85 5.46 -10.57
CA ARG A 72 1.05 4.86 -9.24
C ARG A 72 0.98 3.35 -9.31
N MET A 73 -0.08 2.73 -8.80
CA MET A 73 -0.20 1.28 -8.75
C MET A 73 -0.54 0.73 -10.13
N MET A 74 -0.05 -0.46 -10.41
CA MET A 74 -0.19 -1.10 -11.72
C MET A 74 -0.68 -2.53 -11.59
N TYR A 75 -1.36 -3.00 -12.63
CA TYR A 75 -1.77 -4.37 -12.80
C TYR A 75 -1.53 -4.81 -14.25
N THR A 76 -0.84 -5.94 -14.45
CA THR A 76 -0.64 -6.54 -15.78
C THR A 76 -1.80 -7.48 -16.08
N GLY A 77 -2.50 -7.25 -17.18
CA GLY A 77 -3.57 -8.10 -17.65
C GLY A 77 -3.06 -9.37 -18.35
N GLN A 78 -4.01 -10.21 -18.79
CA GLN A 78 -3.68 -11.55 -19.34
C GLN A 78 -2.97 -11.50 -20.70
N ASN A 79 -3.22 -10.44 -21.49
CA ASN A 79 -2.61 -10.27 -22.82
C ASN A 79 -1.37 -9.35 -22.77
N GLY A 80 -0.85 -9.05 -21.57
CA GLY A 80 0.31 -8.16 -21.38
C GLY A 80 -0.03 -6.67 -21.31
N GLU A 81 -1.31 -6.31 -21.44
CA GLU A 81 -1.77 -4.95 -21.21
C GLU A 81 -1.50 -4.49 -19.78
N LEU A 82 -1.26 -3.19 -19.57
CA LEU A 82 -0.96 -2.62 -18.27
C LEU A 82 -2.02 -1.60 -17.86
N TYR A 83 -2.64 -1.83 -16.71
CA TYR A 83 -3.53 -0.87 -16.07
C TYR A 83 -2.75 -0.05 -15.05
N VAL A 84 -2.98 1.28 -15.05
CA VAL A 84 -2.22 2.22 -14.23
C VAL A 84 -3.16 3.18 -13.54
N THR A 85 -3.15 3.21 -12.21
CA THR A 85 -3.90 4.20 -11.44
C THR A 85 -3.16 5.53 -11.41
N ARG A 86 -3.88 6.65 -11.58
CA ARG A 86 -3.36 8.00 -11.38
C ARG A 86 -4.19 8.74 -10.34
N ARG A 87 -3.71 8.69 -9.11
CA ARG A 87 -4.42 9.21 -7.96
C ARG A 87 -4.83 10.68 -8.10
N ASP A 88 -3.91 11.52 -8.56
CA ASP A 88 -4.11 12.96 -8.66
C ASP A 88 -5.01 13.35 -9.86
N ALA A 89 -4.95 12.57 -10.94
CA ALA A 89 -5.87 12.70 -12.07
C ALA A 89 -7.26 12.11 -11.80
N GLY A 90 -7.33 11.14 -10.86
CA GLY A 90 -8.57 10.45 -10.54
C GLY A 90 -9.03 9.48 -11.61
N ASP A 91 -8.09 8.80 -12.27
CA ASP A 91 -8.40 7.92 -13.40
C ASP A 91 -7.54 6.64 -13.42
N VAL A 92 -7.91 5.73 -14.32
CA VAL A 92 -7.13 4.52 -14.61
C VAL A 92 -6.87 4.46 -16.11
N LEU A 93 -5.59 4.34 -16.46
CA LEU A 93 -5.16 4.13 -17.83
C LEU A 93 -5.06 2.64 -18.16
N LEU A 94 -5.34 2.32 -19.40
CA LEU A 94 -5.01 1.06 -20.07
C LEU A 94 -3.97 1.34 -21.14
N LEU A 95 -2.83 0.67 -21.03
CA LEU A 95 -1.70 0.74 -21.96
C LEU A 95 -1.55 -0.61 -22.66
N LYS A 96 -1.35 -0.60 -23.97
CA LYS A 96 -1.12 -1.79 -24.79
C LYS A 96 0.16 -1.65 -25.60
N ASP A 97 0.92 -2.73 -25.67
CA ASP A 97 2.07 -2.94 -26.55
C ASP A 97 1.59 -3.80 -27.73
N THR A 98 1.22 -3.15 -28.85
CA THR A 98 0.57 -3.84 -29.96
C THR A 98 1.57 -4.50 -30.92
N ASN A 99 2.84 -4.11 -30.84
CA ASN A 99 3.92 -4.60 -31.69
C ASN A 99 4.93 -5.51 -30.95
N ASN A 100 4.75 -5.73 -29.63
CA ASN A 100 5.59 -6.56 -28.78
C ASN A 100 7.06 -6.09 -28.64
N ASP A 101 7.30 -4.78 -28.74
CA ASP A 101 8.65 -4.22 -28.55
C ASP A 101 8.97 -3.83 -27.09
N SER A 102 8.03 -4.02 -26.18
CA SER A 102 8.06 -3.65 -24.77
C SER A 102 7.93 -2.15 -24.51
N LYS A 103 7.34 -1.43 -25.47
CA LYS A 103 6.85 -0.07 -25.31
C LYS A 103 5.35 -0.06 -25.54
N PHE A 104 4.66 0.66 -24.71
CA PHE A 104 3.21 0.81 -24.87
C PHE A 104 2.93 1.90 -25.91
N ASP A 105 2.32 1.52 -27.04
CA ASP A 105 2.01 2.38 -28.18
C ASP A 105 0.54 2.81 -28.23
N GLU A 106 -0.35 2.11 -27.54
CA GLU A 106 -1.74 2.52 -27.34
C GLU A 106 -2.01 2.87 -25.88
N LEU A 107 -2.70 4.00 -25.66
CA LEU A 107 -3.10 4.50 -24.35
C LEU A 107 -4.55 4.96 -24.39
N SER A 108 -5.34 4.48 -23.43
CA SER A 108 -6.73 4.92 -23.23
C SER A 108 -7.07 5.05 -21.75
N THR A 109 -8.05 5.90 -21.43
CA THR A 109 -8.60 6.00 -20.08
C THR A 109 -9.78 5.04 -19.98
N VAL A 110 -9.69 4.06 -19.06
CA VAL A 110 -10.76 3.06 -18.85
C VAL A 110 -11.66 3.36 -17.68
N VAL A 111 -11.22 4.19 -16.75
CA VAL A 111 -12.02 4.78 -15.67
C VAL A 111 -11.65 6.25 -15.54
N ALA A 112 -12.64 7.12 -15.47
CA ALA A 112 -12.49 8.55 -15.19
C ALA A 112 -13.31 8.93 -13.95
N GLU A 113 -13.07 10.12 -13.42
CA GLU A 113 -13.84 10.72 -12.32
C GLU A 113 -13.91 9.86 -11.04
N PHE A 114 -12.78 9.18 -10.73
CA PHE A 114 -12.62 8.45 -9.48
C PHE A 114 -11.45 9.04 -8.64
N PRO A 115 -11.63 10.24 -8.06
CA PRO A 115 -10.58 10.99 -7.36
C PRO A 115 -9.93 10.17 -6.25
N GLY A 116 -8.60 10.21 -6.18
CA GLY A 116 -7.84 9.50 -5.16
C GLY A 116 -7.70 8.00 -5.42
N VAL A 117 -8.04 7.50 -6.62
CA VAL A 117 -7.86 6.08 -6.95
C VAL A 117 -6.41 5.65 -6.78
N HIS A 118 -6.20 4.60 -5.99
CA HIS A 118 -4.87 4.07 -5.71
C HIS A 118 -4.84 2.55 -5.83
N GLY A 119 -5.61 1.82 -5.03
CA GLY A 119 -5.65 0.37 -5.07
C GLY A 119 -6.28 -0.17 -6.35
N ILE A 120 -5.64 -1.21 -6.90
CA ILE A 120 -6.10 -1.95 -8.08
C ILE A 120 -5.87 -3.45 -7.85
N ALA A 121 -6.89 -4.26 -8.11
CA ALA A 121 -6.79 -5.73 -8.07
C ALA A 121 -7.78 -6.33 -9.06
N VAL A 122 -7.53 -7.56 -9.52
CA VAL A 122 -8.42 -8.27 -10.43
C VAL A 122 -8.75 -9.64 -9.87
N ASN A 123 -10.02 -10.02 -9.92
CA ASN A 123 -10.49 -11.36 -9.58
C ASN A 123 -11.80 -11.68 -10.29
N ASP A 124 -11.96 -12.93 -10.73
CA ASP A 124 -13.18 -13.49 -11.34
C ASP A 124 -13.77 -12.61 -12.47
N GLY A 125 -12.91 -12.03 -13.32
CA GLY A 125 -13.31 -11.20 -14.47
C GLY A 125 -13.77 -9.79 -14.10
N TYR A 126 -13.46 -9.33 -12.90
CA TYR A 126 -13.71 -7.98 -12.42
C TYR A 126 -12.41 -7.28 -12.02
N MET A 127 -12.30 -6.02 -12.39
CA MET A 127 -11.30 -5.11 -11.85
C MET A 127 -11.88 -4.37 -10.64
N TYR A 128 -11.19 -4.45 -9.52
CA TYR A 128 -11.52 -3.77 -8.29
C TYR A 128 -10.64 -2.54 -8.16
N LEU A 129 -11.25 -1.41 -7.83
CA LEU A 129 -10.57 -0.13 -7.63
C LEU A 129 -10.96 0.46 -6.29
N CYS A 130 -10.00 1.06 -5.63
CA CYS A 130 -10.21 1.67 -4.33
C CYS A 130 -9.59 3.07 -4.25
N ASN A 131 -10.34 3.99 -3.67
CA ASN A 131 -9.82 5.27 -3.19
C ASN A 131 -9.91 5.33 -1.65
N ASN A 132 -9.79 6.51 -1.05
CA ASN A 132 -9.79 6.66 0.41
C ASN A 132 -11.06 6.10 1.07
N THR A 133 -12.22 6.19 0.41
CA THR A 133 -13.53 5.96 1.03
C THR A 133 -14.34 4.87 0.37
N LYS A 134 -14.04 4.56 -0.89
CA LYS A 134 -14.85 3.69 -1.73
C LYS A 134 -14.04 2.53 -2.28
N LEU A 135 -14.66 1.37 -2.29
CA LEU A 135 -14.24 0.18 -3.02
C LEU A 135 -15.33 -0.14 -4.05
N VAL A 136 -14.95 -0.17 -5.31
CA VAL A 136 -15.84 -0.48 -6.43
C VAL A 136 -15.23 -1.59 -7.29
N ARG A 137 -16.07 -2.23 -8.13
CA ARG A 137 -15.59 -3.15 -9.17
C ARG A 137 -16.26 -2.87 -10.50
N PHE A 138 -15.54 -3.12 -11.56
CA PHE A 138 -15.98 -3.05 -12.94
C PHE A 138 -15.83 -4.40 -13.61
N LYS A 139 -16.80 -4.82 -14.41
CA LYS A 139 -16.65 -6.02 -15.26
C LYS A 139 -15.58 -5.74 -16.32
N MET A 140 -14.66 -6.67 -16.48
CA MET A 140 -13.64 -6.61 -17.54
C MET A 140 -14.20 -7.18 -18.85
N ASN A 141 -13.94 -6.52 -19.95
CA ASN A 141 -14.24 -6.99 -21.30
C ASN A 141 -13.05 -7.76 -21.89
N ALA A 142 -13.28 -8.54 -22.92
CA ALA A 142 -12.22 -9.35 -23.55
C ALA A 142 -11.11 -8.52 -24.21
N ASP A 143 -11.41 -7.28 -24.61
CA ASP A 143 -10.47 -6.34 -25.20
C ASP A 143 -9.66 -5.55 -24.16
N GLY A 144 -9.85 -5.84 -22.87
CA GLY A 144 -9.21 -5.16 -21.75
C GLY A 144 -9.92 -3.88 -21.29
N THR A 145 -10.95 -3.41 -22.00
CA THR A 145 -11.77 -2.30 -21.51
C THR A 145 -12.66 -2.72 -20.35
N LEU A 146 -13.25 -1.75 -19.66
CA LEU A 146 -14.11 -2.00 -18.50
C LEU A 146 -15.58 -1.68 -18.84
N GLY A 147 -16.48 -2.38 -18.18
CA GLY A 147 -17.91 -2.08 -18.22
C GLY A 147 -18.18 -0.64 -17.74
N LYS A 148 -19.22 -0.01 -18.28
CA LYS A 148 -19.56 1.39 -18.00
C LYS A 148 -20.07 1.64 -16.57
N GLN A 149 -20.60 0.62 -15.90
CA GLN A 149 -21.15 0.73 -14.56
C GLN A 149 -20.24 0.06 -13.54
N ALA A 150 -20.02 0.75 -12.42
CA ALA A 150 -19.32 0.21 -11.26
C ALA A 150 -20.33 -0.37 -10.26
N ASP A 151 -20.04 -1.55 -9.76
CA ASP A 151 -20.69 -2.07 -8.56
C ASP A 151 -19.97 -1.52 -7.33
N THR A 152 -20.67 -0.87 -6.41
CA THR A 152 -20.09 -0.43 -5.14
C THR A 152 -20.07 -1.58 -4.15
N ILE A 153 -18.88 -1.95 -3.69
CA ILE A 153 -18.66 -2.99 -2.66
C ILE A 153 -18.69 -2.36 -1.26
N ALA A 154 -18.01 -1.22 -1.10
CA ALA A 154 -18.03 -0.43 0.14
C ALA A 154 -17.88 1.06 -0.18
N ASN A 155 -18.55 1.92 0.60
CA ASN A 155 -18.53 3.39 0.41
C ASN A 155 -18.26 4.15 1.72
N ASN A 156 -17.85 3.45 2.77
CA ASN A 156 -17.64 3.99 4.10
C ASN A 156 -16.34 3.45 4.71
N LEU A 157 -15.29 3.33 3.89
CA LEU A 157 -13.97 3.00 4.41
C LEU A 157 -13.50 4.12 5.33
N PRO A 158 -12.69 3.82 6.36
CA PRO A 158 -12.17 4.82 7.28
C PRO A 158 -11.48 5.94 6.52
N THR A 159 -11.78 7.17 6.86
CA THR A 159 -11.27 8.36 6.16
C THR A 159 -10.43 9.20 7.08
N GLY A 160 -9.64 10.07 6.48
CA GLY A 160 -8.94 11.15 7.14
C GLY A 160 -7.46 10.90 7.35
N GLY A 161 -6.78 11.97 7.72
CA GLY A 161 -5.38 11.97 8.08
C GLY A 161 -4.41 11.84 6.91
N GLN A 162 -3.17 11.55 7.27
CA GLN A 162 -2.03 11.60 6.35
C GLN A 162 -1.98 10.43 5.38
N HIS A 163 -2.43 9.24 5.79
CA HIS A 163 -2.21 8.01 5.03
C HIS A 163 -3.49 7.53 4.34
N GLY A 164 -3.97 8.33 3.40
CA GLY A 164 -5.20 8.09 2.63
C GLY A 164 -5.09 7.02 1.53
N ASN A 165 -3.90 6.58 1.17
CA ASN A 165 -3.73 5.54 0.14
C ASN A 165 -4.29 4.21 0.62
N ARG A 166 -4.97 3.51 -0.29
CA ARG A 166 -5.50 2.16 -0.05
C ARG A 166 -4.92 1.24 -1.11
N THR A 167 -4.28 0.17 -0.67
CA THR A 167 -3.79 -0.90 -1.55
C THR A 167 -4.54 -2.17 -1.23
N MET A 168 -4.74 -3.02 -2.21
CA MET A 168 -5.53 -4.23 -2.03
C MET A 168 -5.04 -5.38 -2.89
N HIS A 169 -5.19 -6.60 -2.36
CA HIS A 169 -4.90 -7.84 -3.05
C HIS A 169 -5.91 -8.92 -2.66
N PHE A 170 -6.18 -9.84 -3.58
CA PHE A 170 -6.92 -11.05 -3.25
C PHE A 170 -5.98 -12.09 -2.64
N GLY A 171 -6.38 -12.64 -1.51
CA GLY A 171 -5.69 -13.76 -0.89
C GLY A 171 -6.00 -15.10 -1.57
N PRO A 172 -5.26 -16.16 -1.21
CA PRO A 172 -5.52 -17.51 -1.71
C PRO A 172 -6.90 -18.05 -1.30
N ASP A 173 -7.50 -17.47 -0.26
CA ASP A 173 -8.88 -17.73 0.20
C ASP A 173 -9.95 -16.99 -0.61
N LYS A 174 -9.54 -16.24 -1.65
CA LYS A 174 -10.38 -15.38 -2.51
C LYS A 174 -11.06 -14.21 -1.78
N MET A 175 -10.68 -13.93 -0.55
CA MET A 175 -11.08 -12.73 0.14
C MET A 175 -10.21 -11.56 -0.32
N LEU A 176 -10.77 -10.36 -0.33
CA LEU A 176 -10.02 -9.14 -0.61
C LEU A 176 -9.39 -8.62 0.68
N TYR A 177 -8.11 -8.32 0.62
CA TYR A 177 -7.38 -7.68 1.71
C TYR A 177 -7.10 -6.23 1.34
N LEU A 178 -7.32 -5.32 2.29
CA LEU A 178 -7.20 -3.88 2.10
C LEU A 178 -6.36 -3.28 3.20
N SER A 179 -5.29 -2.57 2.85
CA SER A 179 -4.51 -1.81 3.81
C SER A 179 -5.15 -0.46 4.12
N VAL A 180 -5.18 -0.10 5.39
CA VAL A 180 -5.68 1.18 5.89
C VAL A 180 -4.61 1.81 6.77
N GLY A 181 -3.96 2.86 6.27
CA GLY A 181 -2.93 3.56 7.02
C GLY A 181 -3.48 4.34 8.22
N SER A 182 -2.60 4.74 9.11
CA SER A 182 -2.92 5.59 10.26
C SER A 182 -3.40 6.98 9.82
N THR A 183 -4.16 7.64 10.67
CA THR A 183 -4.68 8.99 10.37
C THR A 183 -3.64 10.10 10.58
N CYS A 184 -2.54 9.79 11.22
CA CYS A 184 -1.51 10.75 11.59
C CYS A 184 -0.11 10.15 11.48
N ASN A 185 0.89 10.99 11.66
CA ASN A 185 2.29 10.54 11.70
C ASN A 185 2.54 9.54 12.85
N ASP A 186 2.14 9.92 14.06
CA ASP A 186 2.43 9.18 15.28
C ASP A 186 1.42 9.51 16.36
N CYS A 187 0.31 8.77 16.43
CA CYS A 187 -0.77 8.99 17.38
C CYS A 187 -1.51 7.71 17.75
N LYS A 188 -2.30 7.79 18.79
CA LYS A 188 -3.29 6.77 19.14
C LYS A 188 -4.49 6.94 18.22
N GLU A 189 -4.80 5.92 17.44
CA GLU A 189 -5.94 5.94 16.53
C GLU A 189 -7.28 5.93 17.26
N GLY A 190 -8.22 6.75 16.77
CA GLY A 190 -9.57 6.79 17.32
C GLY A 190 -10.54 5.81 16.66
N ASP A 191 -10.21 5.33 15.46
CA ASP A 191 -10.97 4.33 14.71
C ASP A 191 -10.18 3.02 14.68
N LYS A 192 -10.82 1.92 15.07
CA LYS A 192 -10.19 0.59 15.14
C LYS A 192 -9.79 0.01 13.76
N GLU A 193 -10.27 0.59 12.67
CA GLU A 193 -9.96 0.16 11.31
C GLU A 193 -8.79 0.94 10.70
N THR A 194 -8.24 1.95 11.38
CA THR A 194 -7.04 2.69 10.95
C THR A 194 -5.75 2.07 11.50
N GLY A 195 -4.68 2.16 10.76
CA GLY A 195 -3.42 1.46 11.09
C GLY A 195 -3.57 -0.08 11.02
N THR A 196 -4.26 -0.60 9.99
CA THR A 196 -4.69 -2.00 9.97
C THR A 196 -4.66 -2.63 8.57
N MET A 197 -4.77 -3.95 8.56
CA MET A 197 -5.17 -4.74 7.39
C MET A 197 -6.61 -5.23 7.60
N LEU A 198 -7.50 -4.93 6.66
CA LEU A 198 -8.89 -5.40 6.64
C LEU A 198 -9.03 -6.58 5.67
N GLN A 199 -9.86 -7.56 6.04
CA GLN A 199 -10.33 -8.62 5.13
C GLN A 199 -11.78 -8.33 4.76
N ILE A 200 -12.10 -8.34 3.45
CA ILE A 200 -13.39 -7.94 2.90
C ILE A 200 -13.98 -9.08 2.06
N ASP A 201 -15.21 -9.45 2.36
CA ASP A 201 -16.02 -10.29 1.49
C ASP A 201 -16.65 -9.41 0.39
N THR A 202 -16.18 -9.55 -0.84
CA THR A 202 -16.62 -8.72 -1.96
C THR A 202 -18.05 -9.02 -2.45
N LYS A 203 -18.66 -10.10 -1.99
CA LYS A 203 -20.05 -10.44 -2.30
C LYS A 203 -21.04 -9.69 -1.39
N THR A 204 -20.66 -9.51 -0.14
CA THR A 204 -21.53 -8.91 0.88
C THR A 204 -21.10 -7.51 1.31
N GLY A 205 -19.86 -7.09 0.97
CA GLY A 205 -19.24 -5.86 1.46
C GLY A 205 -18.86 -5.90 2.94
N LYS A 206 -19.08 -7.03 3.63
CA LYS A 206 -18.69 -7.19 5.04
C LYS A 206 -17.17 -7.22 5.17
N ARG A 207 -16.68 -6.48 6.16
CA ARG A 207 -15.26 -6.41 6.47
C ARG A 207 -14.98 -6.72 7.94
N LYS A 208 -13.81 -7.25 8.20
CA LYS A 208 -13.31 -7.52 9.54
C LYS A 208 -11.84 -7.13 9.65
N LEU A 209 -11.42 -6.80 10.84
CA LEU A 209 -10.04 -6.57 11.18
C LEU A 209 -9.25 -7.88 10.99
N TYR A 210 -8.19 -7.84 10.17
CA TYR A 210 -7.28 -8.96 9.96
C TYR A 210 -6.01 -8.82 10.81
N ALA A 211 -5.38 -7.64 10.77
CA ALA A 211 -4.20 -7.29 11.57
C ALA A 211 -4.24 -5.82 11.98
N SER A 212 -3.54 -5.46 13.05
CA SER A 212 -3.50 -4.11 13.62
C SER A 212 -2.09 -3.69 14.01
N GLY A 213 -1.95 -2.44 14.47
CA GLY A 213 -0.65 -1.91 14.87
C GLY A 213 0.31 -1.71 13.70
N LEU A 214 -0.22 -1.63 12.48
CA LEU A 214 0.48 -1.23 11.27
C LEU A 214 0.32 0.29 11.12
N ARG A 215 1.43 1.00 10.84
CA ARG A 215 1.32 2.45 10.66
C ARG A 215 0.83 2.81 9.27
N ASN A 216 1.54 2.36 8.26
CA ASN A 216 1.21 2.68 6.86
C ASN A 216 1.78 1.61 5.93
N THR A 217 1.22 0.41 5.98
CA THR A 217 1.56 -0.69 5.07
C THR A 217 0.90 -0.45 3.72
N ILE A 218 1.56 0.31 2.82
CA ILE A 218 1.03 0.56 1.47
C ILE A 218 1.28 -0.65 0.59
N GLY A 219 2.53 -1.13 0.52
CA GLY A 219 2.91 -2.28 -0.29
C GLY A 219 2.74 -3.59 0.47
N PHE A 220 1.95 -4.51 -0.07
CA PHE A 220 1.86 -5.88 0.43
C PHE A 220 1.45 -6.84 -0.69
N ASP A 221 1.76 -8.11 -0.54
CA ASP A 221 1.37 -9.15 -1.49
C ASP A 221 1.36 -10.53 -0.82
N PHE A 222 0.83 -11.51 -1.50
CA PHE A 222 0.82 -12.90 -1.05
C PHE A 222 1.94 -13.70 -1.71
N ASN A 223 2.74 -14.41 -0.90
CA ASN A 223 3.74 -15.30 -1.43
C ASN A 223 3.07 -16.39 -2.29
N PRO A 224 3.39 -16.50 -3.58
CA PRO A 224 2.70 -17.41 -4.48
C PRO A 224 2.94 -18.89 -4.17
N LYS A 225 3.97 -19.22 -3.38
CA LYS A 225 4.31 -20.60 -3.00
C LYS A 225 3.66 -21.00 -1.68
N THR A 226 3.61 -20.08 -0.69
CA THR A 226 3.15 -20.40 0.67
C THR A 226 1.75 -19.85 0.97
N GLY A 227 1.26 -18.90 0.18
CA GLY A 227 0.00 -18.20 0.43
C GLY A 227 0.05 -17.21 1.60
N GLU A 228 1.22 -16.96 2.17
CA GLU A 228 1.42 -16.05 3.30
C GLU A 228 1.45 -14.60 2.85
N MET A 229 0.85 -13.70 3.63
CA MET A 229 0.86 -12.28 3.37
C MET A 229 2.13 -11.64 3.93
N TRP A 230 2.77 -10.83 3.09
CA TRP A 230 3.95 -10.04 3.43
C TRP A 230 3.71 -8.59 3.06
N GLY A 231 4.12 -7.66 3.92
CA GLY A 231 3.93 -6.23 3.68
C GLY A 231 5.07 -5.40 4.23
N VAL A 232 5.31 -4.26 3.60
CA VAL A 232 6.30 -3.28 4.00
C VAL A 232 5.60 -2.11 4.68
N ASP A 233 6.02 -1.78 5.90
CA ASP A 233 5.42 -0.72 6.72
C ASP A 233 6.33 0.49 6.84
N ASN A 234 5.74 1.68 6.69
CA ASN A 234 6.45 2.95 6.84
C ASN A 234 6.52 3.34 8.31
N GLY A 235 7.74 3.54 8.82
CA GLY A 235 8.01 4.05 10.15
C GLY A 235 7.53 5.49 10.35
N SER A 236 7.43 5.95 11.61
CA SER A 236 7.02 7.31 11.94
C SER A 236 8.06 8.34 11.48
N ASP A 237 7.58 9.45 10.92
CA ASP A 237 8.43 10.55 10.48
C ASP A 237 8.90 11.40 11.66
N THR A 238 9.95 12.22 11.44
CA THR A 238 10.40 13.30 12.34
C THR A 238 10.89 12.84 13.71
N LYS A 239 11.49 11.65 13.77
CA LYS A 239 12.12 11.10 14.98
C LYS A 239 13.64 10.96 14.89
N GLY A 240 14.28 11.71 14.01
CA GLY A 240 15.71 11.63 13.69
C GLY A 240 15.95 10.84 12.40
N ASP A 241 17.23 10.72 12.02
CA ASP A 241 17.60 10.16 10.71
C ASP A 241 17.43 8.65 10.61
N ASP A 242 17.72 7.92 11.68
CA ASP A 242 17.89 6.48 11.63
C ASP A 242 16.81 5.71 12.39
N TRP A 243 15.72 6.38 12.78
CA TRP A 243 14.69 5.79 13.63
C TRP A 243 13.29 6.33 13.35
N PRO A 244 12.20 5.50 13.43
CA PRO A 244 12.24 4.04 13.43
C PRO A 244 12.58 3.49 12.05
N PRO A 245 13.06 2.24 11.93
CA PRO A 245 13.32 1.61 10.64
C PRO A 245 12.02 1.38 9.86
N GLU A 246 12.12 1.21 8.54
CA GLU A 246 11.07 0.61 7.73
C GLU A 246 11.06 -0.90 7.96
N GLU A 247 9.91 -1.54 7.86
CA GLU A 247 9.75 -2.94 8.24
C GLU A 247 9.21 -3.80 7.11
N LEU A 248 9.75 -5.02 6.97
CA LEU A 248 9.06 -6.11 6.29
C LEU A 248 8.40 -7.02 7.32
N ASN A 249 7.10 -7.14 7.25
CA ASN A 249 6.29 -7.92 8.16
C ASN A 249 5.62 -9.11 7.46
N LYS A 250 5.67 -10.29 8.10
CA LYS A 250 4.77 -11.39 7.78
C LYS A 250 3.44 -11.14 8.47
N ILE A 251 2.43 -10.74 7.70
CA ILE A 251 1.14 -10.28 8.24
C ILE A 251 0.20 -11.46 8.45
N VAL A 252 -0.18 -11.70 9.70
CA VAL A 252 -1.03 -12.83 10.10
C VAL A 252 -2.33 -12.39 10.74
N MET A 253 -3.36 -13.22 10.65
CA MET A 253 -4.65 -12.95 11.29
C MET A 253 -4.48 -12.76 12.80
N GLY A 254 -5.07 -11.69 13.34
CA GLY A 254 -4.97 -11.32 14.76
C GLY A 254 -3.61 -10.76 15.17
N GLY A 255 -2.67 -10.57 14.21
CA GLY A 255 -1.37 -9.95 14.50
C GLY A 255 -1.51 -8.49 14.90
N ASN A 256 -0.69 -8.06 15.87
CA ASN A 256 -0.48 -6.67 16.23
C ASN A 256 1.00 -6.35 16.00
N TYR A 257 1.30 -5.32 15.22
CA TYR A 257 2.66 -4.97 14.77
C TYR A 257 3.27 -3.77 15.51
N GLY A 258 2.60 -3.29 16.55
CA GLY A 258 3.21 -2.41 17.56
C GLY A 258 2.83 -0.95 17.49
N PHE A 259 2.57 -0.39 16.30
CA PHE A 259 2.22 1.03 16.18
C PHE A 259 1.02 1.39 17.09
N PRO A 260 1.11 2.48 17.83
CA PRO A 260 2.16 3.50 17.88
C PRO A 260 3.17 3.33 19.04
N PHE A 261 3.18 2.22 19.76
CA PHE A 261 3.96 2.07 21.01
C PHE A 261 5.24 1.24 20.86
N ALA A 262 5.30 0.41 19.81
CA ALA A 262 6.43 -0.44 19.52
C ALA A 262 6.62 -0.58 18.01
N TYR A 263 7.82 -0.96 17.59
CA TYR A 263 8.24 -1.15 16.19
C TYR A 263 9.36 -2.19 16.13
N ALA A 264 9.80 -2.53 14.90
CA ALA A 264 10.92 -3.39 14.64
C ALA A 264 10.82 -4.74 15.38
N LYS A 265 11.85 -5.16 16.07
CA LYS A 265 11.88 -6.40 16.86
C LYS A 265 11.33 -6.20 18.27
N GLN A 266 10.12 -5.63 18.36
CA GLN A 266 9.44 -5.34 19.62
C GLN A 266 10.14 -4.25 20.44
N GLU A 267 10.80 -3.31 19.75
CA GLU A 267 11.43 -2.16 20.40
C GLU A 267 10.36 -1.17 20.86
N VAL A 268 10.55 -0.64 22.06
CA VAL A 268 9.60 0.29 22.68
C VAL A 268 9.86 1.70 22.18
N ASP A 269 8.81 2.41 21.77
CA ASP A 269 8.90 3.84 21.51
C ASP A 269 9.00 4.61 22.82
N GLN A 270 10.22 5.03 23.16
CA GLN A 270 10.51 5.75 24.40
C GLN A 270 9.95 7.18 24.41
N SER A 271 9.58 7.72 23.24
CA SER A 271 8.98 9.06 23.14
C SER A 271 7.51 9.10 23.56
N ARG A 272 6.88 7.93 23.76
CA ARG A 272 5.45 7.82 24.06
C ARG A 272 5.18 7.50 25.51
N GLU A 273 3.98 7.90 25.97
CA GLU A 273 3.42 7.45 27.22
C GLU A 273 2.91 5.99 27.12
N ASP A 274 2.67 5.38 28.24
CA ASP A 274 2.12 4.04 28.32
C ASP A 274 0.73 3.94 27.66
N PRO A 275 0.39 2.81 27.02
CA PRO A 275 -0.97 2.54 26.59
C PRO A 275 -1.90 2.36 27.78
N VAL A 276 -3.18 2.68 27.59
CA VAL A 276 -4.18 2.55 28.66
C VAL A 276 -4.23 1.11 29.19
N GLY A 277 -4.01 0.97 30.50
CA GLY A 277 -4.11 -0.32 31.21
C GLY A 277 -2.93 -1.26 30.99
N ASN A 278 -1.82 -0.79 30.41
CA ASN A 278 -0.59 -1.60 30.18
C ASN A 278 0.63 -0.70 30.20
N THR A 279 1.84 -1.28 30.35
CA THR A 279 3.10 -0.58 30.07
C THR A 279 3.52 -0.79 28.62
N LYS A 280 4.30 0.15 28.05
CA LYS A 280 4.83 0.01 26.66
C LYS A 280 5.69 -1.24 26.53
N GLU A 281 6.47 -1.58 27.54
CA GLU A 281 7.34 -2.77 27.57
C GLU A 281 6.53 -4.07 27.52
N ASN A 282 5.43 -4.14 28.26
CA ASN A 282 4.55 -5.29 28.20
C ASN A 282 3.77 -5.34 26.89
N TYR A 283 3.33 -4.17 26.39
CA TYR A 283 2.67 -4.08 25.09
C TYR A 283 3.59 -4.56 23.96
N ALA A 284 4.84 -4.11 23.92
CA ALA A 284 5.81 -4.51 22.91
C ALA A 284 6.02 -6.03 22.88
N LYS A 285 6.11 -6.70 24.03
CA LYS A 285 6.23 -8.17 24.13
C LYS A 285 5.03 -8.92 23.55
N MET A 286 3.88 -8.28 23.43
CA MET A 286 2.65 -8.87 22.87
C MET A 286 2.54 -8.68 21.36
N THR A 287 3.42 -7.88 20.75
CA THR A 287 3.41 -7.57 19.32
C THR A 287 4.13 -8.65 18.49
N LYS A 288 3.98 -8.58 17.18
CA LYS A 288 4.75 -9.38 16.23
C LYS A 288 6.01 -8.61 15.84
N PRO A 289 7.19 -9.24 15.95
CA PRO A 289 8.42 -8.59 15.47
C PRO A 289 8.45 -8.51 13.94
N SER A 290 9.10 -7.49 13.40
CA SER A 290 9.48 -7.43 12.00
C SER A 290 10.37 -8.60 11.61
N VAL A 291 10.34 -9.01 10.34
CA VAL A 291 11.23 -10.05 9.80
C VAL A 291 12.54 -9.44 9.30
N LEU A 292 12.43 -8.35 8.54
CA LEU A 292 13.58 -7.53 8.10
C LEU A 292 13.32 -6.07 8.43
N GLU A 293 14.40 -5.36 8.70
CA GLU A 293 14.42 -3.93 8.93
C GLU A 293 15.27 -3.25 7.87
N PHE A 294 14.82 -2.06 7.44
CA PHE A 294 15.48 -1.28 6.40
C PHE A 294 15.76 0.13 6.90
N GLN A 295 16.53 0.85 6.12
CA GLN A 295 16.93 2.20 6.45
C GLN A 295 15.69 3.09 6.64
N ALA A 296 15.63 3.75 7.80
CA ALA A 296 14.53 4.64 8.18
C ALA A 296 14.25 5.71 7.12
N HIS A 297 12.98 6.01 6.93
CA HIS A 297 12.47 7.05 6.03
C HIS A 297 12.69 6.80 4.53
N SER A 298 13.02 5.57 4.13
CA SER A 298 13.13 5.19 2.71
C SER A 298 11.79 5.19 1.98
N ALA A 299 10.67 5.21 2.72
CA ALA A 299 9.28 5.29 2.25
C ALA A 299 8.89 4.16 1.29
N PRO A 300 8.65 2.93 1.77
CA PRO A 300 8.17 1.84 0.93
C PRO A 300 6.73 2.13 0.45
N ILE A 301 6.51 2.03 -0.87
CA ILE A 301 5.20 2.33 -1.49
C ILE A 301 4.54 1.09 -2.06
N ASP A 302 5.28 0.19 -2.68
CA ASP A 302 4.74 -1.05 -3.23
C ASP A 302 5.63 -2.23 -2.91
N PHE A 303 5.01 -3.39 -2.76
CA PHE A 303 5.66 -4.68 -2.60
C PHE A 303 4.95 -5.71 -3.46
N LYS A 304 5.70 -6.45 -4.28
CA LYS A 304 5.18 -7.49 -5.17
C LYS A 304 6.08 -8.71 -5.17
N PHE A 305 5.50 -9.90 -5.09
CA PHE A 305 6.23 -11.12 -5.39
C PHE A 305 6.46 -11.29 -6.90
N ILE A 306 7.66 -11.72 -7.26
CA ILE A 306 7.99 -12.10 -8.63
C ILE A 306 7.50 -13.54 -8.84
N ASN A 307 6.44 -13.68 -9.62
CA ASN A 307 5.85 -14.97 -9.96
C ASN A 307 6.15 -15.33 -11.41
N SER A 308 7.43 -15.53 -11.72
CA SER A 308 7.89 -15.93 -13.05
C SER A 308 9.21 -16.68 -12.98
N THR A 309 9.25 -17.89 -13.48
CA THR A 309 10.50 -18.68 -13.60
C THR A 309 11.45 -18.06 -14.63
N ALA A 310 10.94 -17.34 -15.61
CA ALA A 310 11.74 -16.64 -16.63
C ALA A 310 12.54 -15.47 -16.03
N SER A 311 12.08 -14.89 -14.93
CA SER A 311 12.75 -13.76 -14.27
C SER A 311 14.13 -14.13 -13.70
N GLY A 312 14.34 -15.38 -13.28
CA GLY A 312 15.52 -15.77 -12.49
C GLY A 312 15.42 -15.45 -10.99
N PHE A 313 14.33 -14.80 -10.56
CA PHE A 313 14.07 -14.37 -9.17
C PHE A 313 12.72 -14.89 -8.66
N ASN A 314 12.24 -16.01 -9.21
CA ASN A 314 10.91 -16.53 -8.93
C ASN A 314 10.68 -16.85 -7.45
N GLY A 315 9.70 -16.19 -6.87
CA GLY A 315 9.33 -16.32 -5.46
C GLY A 315 10.02 -15.32 -4.53
N ASP A 316 10.86 -14.43 -5.08
CA ASP A 316 11.37 -13.28 -4.34
C ASP A 316 10.41 -12.08 -4.44
N GLY A 317 10.54 -11.15 -3.52
CA GLY A 317 9.76 -9.91 -3.51
C GLY A 317 10.54 -8.74 -4.09
N LEU A 318 9.84 -7.74 -4.61
CA LEU A 318 10.39 -6.42 -4.94
C LEU A 318 9.73 -5.35 -4.09
N VAL A 319 10.49 -4.37 -3.64
CA VAL A 319 10.01 -3.17 -2.91
C VAL A 319 10.36 -1.92 -3.70
N CYS A 320 9.39 -1.04 -3.92
CA CYS A 320 9.64 0.34 -4.34
C CYS A 320 9.90 1.23 -3.13
N TRP A 321 11.11 1.75 -3.02
CA TRP A 321 11.50 2.79 -2.07
C TRP A 321 11.31 4.15 -2.71
N HIS A 322 10.25 4.86 -2.33
CA HIS A 322 9.88 6.13 -2.95
C HIS A 322 10.85 7.28 -2.62
N GLY A 323 11.60 7.12 -1.54
CA GLY A 323 12.67 8.01 -1.12
C GLY A 323 12.27 9.02 -0.06
N SER A 324 13.26 9.34 0.77
CA SER A 324 13.11 10.16 1.97
C SER A 324 12.89 11.65 1.66
N TRP A 325 12.30 12.32 2.64
CA TRP A 325 12.15 13.79 2.69
C TRP A 325 12.48 14.36 4.08
N ASN A 326 12.54 13.51 5.10
CA ASN A 326 12.62 13.84 6.52
C ASN A 326 13.88 13.27 7.19
N ARG A 327 15.02 13.33 6.48
CA ARG A 327 16.35 13.03 7.05
C ARG A 327 17.45 13.87 6.42
N SER A 328 18.61 13.96 7.10
CA SER A 328 19.74 14.82 6.70
C SER A 328 20.33 14.41 5.35
N ALA A 329 20.59 13.12 5.16
CA ALA A 329 21.05 12.55 3.89
C ALA A 329 19.91 11.78 3.21
N PRO A 330 19.59 12.05 1.93
CA PRO A 330 18.54 11.35 1.21
C PRO A 330 18.82 9.85 1.08
N VAL A 331 17.78 9.01 1.18
CA VAL A 331 17.84 7.56 1.02
C VAL A 331 16.61 7.04 0.27
N GLY A 332 16.62 5.76 -0.09
CA GLY A 332 15.57 5.17 -0.93
C GLY A 332 15.80 5.51 -2.40
N PHE A 333 14.75 5.92 -3.12
CA PHE A 333 14.78 6.22 -4.57
C PHE A 333 15.34 5.03 -5.38
N LYS A 334 14.85 3.82 -5.10
CA LYS A 334 15.30 2.58 -5.75
C LYS A 334 14.22 1.51 -5.71
N VAL A 335 14.43 0.43 -6.45
CA VAL A 335 13.74 -0.84 -6.23
C VAL A 335 14.75 -1.82 -5.66
N GLU A 336 14.35 -2.55 -4.63
CA GLU A 336 15.16 -3.54 -3.94
C GLU A 336 14.48 -4.91 -4.00
N ARG A 337 15.27 -5.96 -4.22
CA ARG A 337 14.82 -7.34 -4.21
C ARG A 337 14.95 -7.90 -2.81
N ILE A 338 13.88 -8.49 -2.30
CA ILE A 338 13.85 -9.25 -1.06
C ILE A 338 14.02 -10.73 -1.40
N ILE A 339 15.06 -11.34 -0.86
CA ILE A 339 15.41 -12.74 -1.14
C ILE A 339 14.63 -13.66 -0.20
N PHE A 340 13.86 -14.57 -0.79
CA PHE A 340 13.11 -15.57 -0.05
C PHE A 340 13.72 -16.97 -0.23
N LYS A 341 13.98 -17.65 0.90
CA LYS A 341 14.37 -19.06 0.95
C LYS A 341 13.33 -19.83 1.76
N ASP A 342 12.77 -20.88 1.19
CA ASP A 342 11.77 -21.72 1.83
C ASP A 342 10.59 -20.94 2.46
N GLY A 343 10.16 -19.87 1.77
CA GLY A 343 9.07 -19.01 2.21
C GLY A 343 9.44 -17.96 3.27
N VAL A 344 10.70 -17.86 3.66
CA VAL A 344 11.20 -16.90 4.66
C VAL A 344 12.07 -15.86 3.98
N ALA A 345 11.86 -14.58 4.28
CA ALA A 345 12.73 -13.48 3.85
C ALA A 345 14.07 -13.58 4.60
N THR A 346 15.18 -13.63 3.86
CA THR A 346 16.52 -13.86 4.42
C THR A 346 17.49 -12.70 4.21
N GLY A 347 17.13 -11.71 3.40
CA GLY A 347 17.95 -10.54 3.09
C GLY A 347 17.41 -9.79 1.88
N SER A 348 18.16 -8.80 1.45
CA SER A 348 17.80 -7.97 0.29
C SER A 348 19.03 -7.57 -0.53
N GLU A 349 18.80 -7.16 -1.77
CA GLU A 349 19.80 -6.63 -2.68
C GLU A 349 19.17 -5.60 -3.64
N ASP A 350 19.99 -4.69 -4.15
CA ASP A 350 19.56 -3.69 -5.13
C ASP A 350 19.07 -4.35 -6.42
N PHE A 351 17.90 -3.89 -6.94
CA PHE A 351 17.34 -4.36 -8.21
C PHE A 351 17.32 -3.29 -9.30
N LEU A 352 16.85 -2.08 -8.98
CA LEU A 352 16.88 -0.94 -9.90
C LEU A 352 17.28 0.31 -9.12
N THR A 353 18.46 0.84 -9.43
CA THR A 353 19.04 1.97 -8.71
C THR A 353 19.55 3.05 -9.65
N GLY A 354 20.04 4.16 -9.10
CA GLY A 354 20.61 5.27 -9.85
C GLY A 354 19.71 6.49 -9.95
N PHE A 355 18.49 6.43 -9.38
CA PHE A 355 17.58 7.59 -9.34
C PHE A 355 18.07 8.72 -8.41
N LEU A 356 18.87 8.40 -7.40
CA LEU A 356 19.46 9.35 -6.47
C LEU A 356 20.95 9.57 -6.80
N LYS A 357 21.37 10.84 -6.88
CA LYS A 357 22.75 11.27 -7.16
C LYS A 357 23.13 12.37 -6.17
N GLY A 358 23.73 11.97 -5.04
CA GLY A 358 24.03 12.89 -3.94
C GLY A 358 22.73 13.46 -3.34
N ASP A 359 22.58 14.76 -3.40
CA ASP A 359 21.40 15.53 -2.96
C ASP A 359 20.37 15.79 -4.07
N LYS A 360 20.54 15.17 -5.25
CA LYS A 360 19.65 15.31 -6.40
C LYS A 360 19.02 13.98 -6.76
N ARG A 361 17.79 14.01 -7.25
CA ARG A 361 17.07 12.85 -7.76
C ARG A 361 16.51 13.13 -9.16
N PHE A 362 16.37 12.11 -9.98
CA PHE A 362 15.66 12.25 -11.25
C PHE A 362 14.42 11.36 -11.37
N GLY A 363 14.07 10.61 -10.35
CA GLY A 363 12.86 9.81 -10.34
C GLY A 363 12.44 9.40 -8.94
N ARG A 364 11.23 8.84 -8.83
CA ARG A 364 10.66 8.26 -7.61
C ARG A 364 9.89 6.99 -7.94
N PRO A 365 10.50 5.80 -7.80
CA PRO A 365 9.81 4.54 -7.99
C PRO A 365 8.58 4.44 -7.06
N ALA A 366 7.44 4.03 -7.61
CA ALA A 366 6.18 4.03 -6.87
C ALA A 366 5.44 2.69 -6.93
N GLY A 367 5.13 2.17 -8.11
CA GLY A 367 4.37 0.93 -8.28
C GLY A 367 5.13 -0.12 -9.08
N LEU A 368 4.75 -1.36 -8.88
CA LEU A 368 5.33 -2.55 -9.51
C LEU A 368 4.26 -3.35 -10.24
N ALA A 369 4.61 -3.90 -11.39
CA ALA A 369 3.84 -4.95 -12.04
C ALA A 369 4.78 -5.94 -12.71
N GLY A 370 4.41 -7.21 -12.72
CA GLY A 370 5.21 -8.26 -13.35
C GLY A 370 4.42 -9.03 -14.39
N THR A 371 5.10 -9.58 -15.39
CA THR A 371 4.53 -10.49 -16.36
C THR A 371 4.98 -11.93 -16.12
N SER A 372 4.23 -12.90 -16.64
CA SER A 372 4.64 -14.31 -16.64
C SER A 372 5.94 -14.55 -17.44
N ALA A 373 6.25 -13.68 -18.40
CA ALA A 373 7.50 -13.69 -19.14
C ALA A 373 8.71 -13.14 -18.37
N GLY A 374 8.53 -12.66 -17.13
CA GLY A 374 9.61 -12.18 -16.26
C GLY A 374 9.99 -10.71 -16.47
N THR A 375 9.20 -9.96 -17.19
CA THR A 375 9.33 -8.50 -17.29
C THR A 375 8.80 -7.86 -16.01
N VAL A 376 9.50 -6.86 -15.49
CA VAL A 376 9.06 -6.02 -14.37
C VAL A 376 8.86 -4.60 -14.88
N TYR A 377 7.66 -4.08 -14.64
CA TYR A 377 7.35 -2.66 -14.87
C TYR A 377 7.45 -1.91 -13.54
N VAL A 378 8.05 -0.72 -13.59
CA VAL A 378 8.22 0.18 -12.44
C VAL A 378 7.67 1.54 -12.80
N SER A 379 6.66 2.02 -12.10
CA SER A 379 6.16 3.39 -12.29
C SER A 379 7.03 4.40 -11.55
N ASP A 380 7.16 5.58 -12.14
CA ASP A 380 7.83 6.76 -11.58
C ASP A 380 6.85 7.93 -11.60
N ASP A 381 6.32 8.28 -10.44
CA ASP A 381 5.31 9.33 -10.30
C ASP A 381 5.87 10.75 -10.31
N ALA A 382 7.20 10.89 -10.27
CA ALA A 382 7.85 12.19 -10.39
C ALA A 382 8.04 12.61 -11.87
N ASN A 383 8.30 11.64 -12.75
CA ASN A 383 8.55 11.91 -14.17
C ASN A 383 7.39 11.51 -15.09
N GLY A 384 6.39 10.81 -14.57
CA GLY A 384 5.30 10.30 -15.40
C GLY A 384 5.75 9.19 -16.36
N VAL A 385 6.64 8.32 -15.89
CA VAL A 385 7.30 7.29 -16.70
C VAL A 385 7.01 5.91 -16.15
N ILE A 386 6.95 4.91 -17.00
CA ILE A 386 7.02 3.50 -16.64
C ILE A 386 8.31 2.92 -17.25
N TYR A 387 9.14 2.37 -16.39
CA TYR A 387 10.34 1.62 -16.80
C TYR A 387 9.98 0.15 -17.01
N CYS A 388 10.62 -0.47 -18.00
CA CYS A 388 10.59 -1.90 -18.27
C CYS A 388 11.95 -2.48 -17.91
N VAL A 389 12.01 -3.41 -16.96
CA VAL A 389 13.21 -4.18 -16.61
C VAL A 389 12.99 -5.63 -17.02
N LYS A 390 13.84 -6.13 -17.90
CA LYS A 390 13.77 -7.52 -18.40
C LYS A 390 15.16 -8.07 -18.69
N LYS A 391 15.29 -9.38 -18.84
CA LYS A 391 16.52 -10.00 -19.32
C LYS A 391 16.94 -9.40 -20.67
N ALA A 392 18.25 -9.19 -20.83
CA ALA A 392 18.85 -8.59 -22.03
C ALA A 392 18.79 -9.51 -23.25
#